data_3f848aa27811cda49222703933e1aa34
#
_entry.id   3f848aa27811cda49222703933e1aa34
#
_cell.length_a   1.000
_cell.length_b   1.000
_cell.length_c   1.000
_cell.angle_alpha   90.00
_cell.angle_beta   90.00
_cell.angle_gamma   90.00
#
_symmetry.space_group_name_H-M   'P 1'
#
loop_
_entity.id
_entity.type
_entity.pdbx_description
1 polymer ?
#
loop_
_entity_poly.entity_id
_entity_poly.type
_entity_poly.pdbx_seq_one_letter_code
_entity_poly.pdbx_strand_id
1 'polypeptide(L)'
;GSEMCIRDRDTAQNCYNCPVVAYYPEVLAANIEELKNIHFFYDYLGLLNKKLLAKELYKMLSPVYTDLSSAEIKNALTPAFKAYRDFEARVKGQGKKITEEALSKNMPVIILAGRPYHTDPKINHGIDRLITGLGAALISEDSVSGNIDRKDLNKDLEVLNQWTYHSRLYAACLLYTS
;
A
#
# COMPACT_ATOMS: atom_id res chain seq x y z
N GLY A 1 9.01 -3.64 -5.88
CA GLY A 1 8.74 -2.49 -6.69
C GLY A 1 8.47 -1.28 -5.83
N SER A 2 9.14 -0.17 -6.13
CA SER A 2 8.85 1.09 -5.48
C SER A 2 7.40 1.46 -5.81
N GLU A 3 6.54 1.43 -4.83
CA GLU A 3 5.14 1.85 -4.93
C GLU A 3 5.06 3.37 -5.11
N MET A 4 5.56 3.88 -6.23
CA MET A 4 5.27 5.25 -6.62
C MET A 4 3.85 5.27 -7.18
N CYS A 5 2.95 5.90 -6.46
CA CYS A 5 1.56 6.12 -6.84
C CYS A 5 0.69 4.87 -6.95
N ILE A 6 0.54 4.13 -5.87
CA ILE A 6 -0.71 3.40 -5.69
C ILE A 6 -1.77 4.47 -5.47
N ARG A 7 -2.63 4.65 -6.46
CA ARG A 7 -3.80 5.48 -6.31
C ARG A 7 -4.79 4.77 -5.40
N ASP A 8 -4.56 4.88 -4.12
CA ASP A 8 -5.67 4.81 -3.20
C ASP A 8 -6.36 6.17 -3.28
N ARG A 9 -7.64 6.14 -3.54
CA ARG A 9 -8.42 7.32 -3.83
C ARG A 9 -8.31 8.32 -2.70
N ASP A 10 -7.72 9.48 -2.99
CA ASP A 10 -8.29 10.76 -2.63
C ASP A 10 -8.00 11.36 -1.27
N THR A 11 -7.14 10.78 -0.41
CA THR A 11 -6.79 11.44 0.85
C THR A 11 -5.52 12.29 0.75
N ALA A 12 -4.59 11.98 -0.17
CA ALA A 12 -3.38 12.78 -0.37
C ALA A 12 -3.54 13.81 -1.49
N GLN A 13 -2.96 14.99 -1.33
CA GLN A 13 -2.89 16.00 -2.39
C GLN A 13 -2.00 15.55 -3.54
N ASN A 14 -0.96 14.76 -3.23
CA ASN A 14 -0.05 14.12 -4.17
C ASN A 14 0.00 12.63 -3.93
N CYS A 15 0.24 11.87 -5.00
CA CYS A 15 0.34 10.40 -4.94
C CYS A 15 1.81 9.96 -4.83
N TYR A 16 2.62 10.62 -4.02
CA TYR A 16 4.03 10.28 -3.87
C TYR A 16 4.28 9.41 -2.64
N ASN A 17 5.21 8.48 -2.78
CA ASN A 17 5.83 7.84 -1.64
C ASN A 17 6.94 8.73 -1.05
N CYS A 18 7.33 8.48 0.19
CA CYS A 18 8.45 9.20 0.76
C CYS A 18 9.75 8.87 -0.02
N PRO A 19 10.72 9.80 -0.08
CA PRO A 19 11.96 9.59 -0.83
C PRO A 19 12.71 8.31 -0.46
N VAL A 20 12.71 7.92 0.82
CA VAL A 20 13.37 6.68 1.27
C VAL A 20 12.80 5.45 0.57
N VAL A 21 11.47 5.36 0.45
CA VAL A 21 10.82 4.24 -0.26
C VAL A 21 11.08 4.31 -1.77
N ALA A 22 11.09 5.52 -2.33
CA ALA A 22 11.32 5.71 -3.76
C ALA A 22 12.75 5.31 -4.18
N TYR A 23 13.76 5.65 -3.37
CA TYR A 23 15.17 5.38 -3.68
C TYR A 23 15.73 4.08 -3.11
N TYR A 24 14.89 3.25 -2.48
CA TYR A 24 15.34 1.98 -1.89
C TYR A 24 16.02 1.05 -2.89
N PRO A 25 15.54 0.88 -4.13
CA PRO A 25 16.18 0.04 -5.13
C PRO A 25 17.58 0.52 -5.52
N GLU A 26 17.81 1.82 -5.65
CA GLU A 26 19.13 2.39 -5.95
C GLU A 26 20.10 2.16 -4.81
N VAL A 27 19.64 2.28 -3.56
CA VAL A 27 20.46 1.97 -2.37
C VAL A 27 20.86 0.50 -2.39
N LEU A 28 19.96 -0.42 -2.71
CA LEU A 28 20.28 -1.84 -2.84
C LEU A 28 21.28 -2.07 -3.98
N ALA A 29 21.04 -1.51 -5.15
CA ALA A 29 21.92 -1.65 -6.31
C ALA A 29 23.33 -1.12 -6.05
N ALA A 30 23.45 -0.06 -5.25
CA ALA A 30 24.74 0.55 -4.89
C ALA A 30 25.53 -0.22 -3.83
N ASN A 31 24.85 -0.99 -2.96
CA ASN A 31 25.48 -1.61 -1.80
C ASN A 31 25.58 -3.13 -1.85
N ILE A 32 24.88 -3.80 -2.78
CA ILE A 32 24.87 -5.26 -2.90
C ILE A 32 25.55 -5.64 -4.21
N GLU A 33 26.78 -6.14 -4.12
CA GLU A 33 27.58 -6.48 -5.30
C GLU A 33 26.98 -7.62 -6.14
N GLU A 34 26.33 -8.58 -5.49
CA GLU A 34 25.70 -9.74 -6.12
C GLU A 34 24.61 -9.33 -7.12
N LEU A 35 23.98 -8.17 -6.93
CA LEU A 35 22.99 -7.64 -7.87
C LEU A 35 23.56 -7.29 -9.24
N LYS A 36 24.88 -7.08 -9.34
CA LYS A 36 25.56 -6.86 -10.63
C LYS A 36 25.58 -8.11 -11.52
N ASN A 37 25.39 -9.28 -10.92
CA ASN A 37 25.44 -10.58 -11.62
C ASN A 37 24.06 -11.09 -12.06
N ILE A 38 23.01 -10.33 -11.79
CA ILE A 38 21.63 -10.66 -12.15
C ILE A 38 20.96 -9.48 -12.85
N HIS A 39 19.88 -9.74 -13.57
CA HIS A 39 19.04 -8.68 -14.09
C HIS A 39 18.19 -8.07 -12.97
N PHE A 40 18.72 -7.03 -12.32
CA PHE A 40 18.02 -6.31 -11.26
C PHE A 40 17.23 -5.14 -11.86
N PHE A 41 15.91 -5.30 -11.91
CA PHE A 41 15.00 -4.27 -12.41
C PHE A 41 14.62 -3.31 -11.30
N TYR A 42 14.92 -2.02 -11.46
CA TYR A 42 14.62 -0.98 -10.44
C TYR A 42 14.16 0.35 -11.05
N ASP A 43 13.54 0.30 -12.22
CA ASP A 43 12.95 1.47 -12.86
C ASP A 43 11.74 2.02 -12.09
N TYR A 44 11.51 3.32 -12.23
CA TYR A 44 10.35 4.00 -11.66
C TYR A 44 9.11 3.72 -12.50
N LEU A 45 8.16 2.96 -11.93
CA LEU A 45 6.93 2.57 -12.59
C LEU A 45 5.73 3.29 -11.97
N GLY A 46 5.10 4.16 -12.74
CA GLY A 46 3.87 4.85 -12.32
C GLY A 46 2.62 4.01 -12.60
N LEU A 47 1.87 3.63 -11.56
CA LEU A 47 0.69 2.77 -11.70
C LEU A 47 -0.58 3.51 -12.14
N LEU A 48 -0.59 4.86 -12.12
CA LEU A 48 -1.77 5.67 -12.44
C LEU A 48 -2.18 5.62 -13.91
N ASN A 49 -1.21 5.60 -14.79
CA ASN A 49 -1.44 5.59 -16.22
C ASN A 49 -1.05 4.23 -16.82
N LYS A 50 -2.05 3.38 -17.04
CA LYS A 50 -1.84 2.03 -17.59
C LYS A 50 -1.13 2.00 -18.93
N LYS A 51 -1.34 3.01 -19.79
CA LYS A 51 -0.68 3.08 -21.11
C LYS A 51 0.80 3.39 -20.95
N LEU A 52 1.13 4.33 -20.06
CA LEU A 52 2.50 4.67 -19.75
C LEU A 52 3.19 3.49 -19.04
N LEU A 53 2.56 2.91 -18.05
CA LEU A 53 3.05 1.73 -17.34
C LEU A 53 3.38 0.58 -18.30
N ALA A 54 2.49 0.28 -19.26
CA ALA A 54 2.72 -0.76 -20.26
C ALA A 54 3.96 -0.46 -21.11
N LYS A 55 4.15 0.80 -21.49
CA LYS A 55 5.31 1.25 -22.27
C LYS A 55 6.62 1.11 -21.48
N GLU A 56 6.64 1.56 -20.24
CA GLU A 56 7.82 1.49 -19.36
C GLU A 56 8.17 0.04 -19.02
N LEU A 57 7.18 -0.81 -18.72
CA LEU A 57 7.38 -2.24 -18.52
C LEU A 57 7.96 -2.92 -19.76
N TYR A 58 7.45 -2.60 -20.95
CA TYR A 58 8.01 -3.14 -22.19
C TYR A 58 9.46 -2.71 -22.38
N LYS A 59 9.76 -1.43 -22.20
CA LYS A 59 11.12 -0.89 -22.30
C LYS A 59 12.09 -1.58 -21.33
N MET A 60 11.65 -1.82 -20.10
CA MET A 60 12.46 -2.43 -19.06
C MET A 60 12.71 -3.93 -19.30
N LEU A 61 11.68 -4.66 -19.75
CA LEU A 61 11.73 -6.12 -19.83
C LEU A 61 12.21 -6.66 -21.19
N SER A 62 11.93 -5.95 -22.30
CA SER A 62 12.25 -6.45 -23.64
C SER A 62 13.74 -6.70 -23.92
N PRO A 63 14.71 -6.01 -23.29
CA PRO A 63 16.13 -6.35 -23.48
C PRO A 63 16.52 -7.72 -22.92
N VAL A 64 15.77 -8.22 -21.93
CA VAL A 64 16.02 -9.51 -21.27
C VAL A 64 15.11 -10.60 -21.84
N TYR A 65 13.87 -10.27 -22.13
CA TYR A 65 12.85 -11.18 -22.65
C TYR A 65 12.55 -10.81 -24.10
N THR A 66 13.36 -11.33 -25.01
CA THR A 66 13.35 -10.97 -26.45
C THR A 66 12.03 -11.32 -27.15
N ASP A 67 11.34 -12.34 -26.68
CA ASP A 67 10.06 -12.80 -27.27
C ASP A 67 8.85 -12.04 -26.72
N LEU A 68 9.06 -11.13 -25.76
CA LEU A 68 7.99 -10.38 -25.11
C LEU A 68 7.43 -9.30 -26.05
N SER A 69 6.13 -9.30 -26.25
CA SER A 69 5.44 -8.29 -27.03
C SER A 69 4.78 -7.23 -26.16
N SER A 70 4.66 -6.02 -26.70
CA SER A 70 3.91 -4.93 -26.05
C SER A 70 2.42 -5.27 -25.83
N ALA A 71 1.86 -6.16 -26.66
CA ALA A 71 0.48 -6.61 -26.54
C ALA A 71 0.29 -7.52 -25.32
N GLU A 72 1.23 -8.44 -25.07
CA GLU A 72 1.20 -9.31 -23.89
C GLU A 72 1.25 -8.51 -22.59
N ILE A 73 2.11 -7.51 -22.51
CA ILE A 73 2.17 -6.63 -21.34
C ILE A 73 0.81 -5.91 -21.12
N LYS A 74 0.23 -5.33 -22.16
CA LYS A 74 -1.07 -4.66 -22.07
C LYS A 74 -2.17 -5.62 -21.60
N ASN A 75 -2.16 -6.83 -22.14
CA ASN A 75 -3.13 -7.85 -21.75
C ASN A 75 -2.93 -8.31 -20.30
N ALA A 76 -1.70 -8.45 -19.83
CA ALA A 76 -1.38 -8.84 -18.46
C ALA A 76 -1.76 -7.77 -17.42
N LEU A 77 -1.75 -6.49 -17.77
CA LEU A 77 -2.12 -5.42 -16.83
C LEU A 77 -3.58 -5.48 -16.39
N THR A 78 -4.50 -5.91 -17.25
CA THR A 78 -5.93 -5.97 -16.90
C THR A 78 -6.21 -6.94 -15.76
N PRO A 79 -5.81 -8.22 -15.82
CA PRO A 79 -5.97 -9.15 -14.71
C PRO A 79 -5.13 -8.75 -13.48
N ALA A 80 -3.94 -8.17 -13.66
CA ALA A 80 -3.10 -7.70 -12.55
C ALA A 80 -3.81 -6.61 -11.72
N PHE A 81 -4.34 -5.58 -12.37
CA PHE A 81 -5.13 -4.55 -11.69
C PHE A 81 -6.45 -5.07 -11.12
N LYS A 82 -7.05 -6.09 -11.72
CA LYS A 82 -8.22 -6.74 -11.13
C LYS A 82 -7.84 -7.47 -9.85
N ALA A 83 -6.78 -8.27 -9.88
CA ALA A 83 -6.30 -9.01 -8.72
C ALA A 83 -5.94 -8.07 -7.54
N TYR A 84 -5.33 -6.93 -7.84
CA TYR A 84 -5.02 -5.90 -6.85
C TYR A 84 -6.29 -5.34 -6.19
N ARG A 85 -7.29 -4.93 -6.98
CA ARG A 85 -8.57 -4.44 -6.43
C ARG A 85 -9.33 -5.51 -5.65
N ASP A 86 -9.30 -6.75 -6.12
CA ASP A 86 -9.94 -7.87 -5.42
C ASP A 86 -9.24 -8.13 -4.05
N PHE A 87 -7.91 -7.95 -3.99
CA PHE A 87 -7.17 -8.02 -2.74
C PHE A 87 -7.58 -6.91 -1.77
N GLU A 88 -7.59 -5.65 -2.21
CA GLU A 88 -8.04 -4.52 -1.38
C GLU A 88 -9.46 -4.71 -0.85
N ALA A 89 -10.37 -5.15 -1.73
CA ALA A 89 -11.75 -5.42 -1.33
C ALA A 89 -11.85 -6.52 -0.26
N ARG A 90 -11.03 -7.57 -0.36
CA ARG A 90 -10.97 -8.63 0.67
C ARG A 90 -10.44 -8.11 1.99
N VAL A 91 -9.36 -7.32 1.99
CA VAL A 91 -8.79 -6.73 3.21
C VAL A 91 -9.83 -5.85 3.91
N LYS A 92 -10.49 -4.95 3.18
CA LYS A 92 -11.56 -4.08 3.70
C LYS A 92 -12.76 -4.88 4.21
N GLY A 93 -13.19 -5.88 3.44
CA GLY A 93 -14.29 -6.76 3.85
C GLY A 93 -13.98 -7.54 5.12
N GLN A 94 -12.76 -8.02 5.27
CA GLN A 94 -12.32 -8.72 6.48
C GLN A 94 -12.25 -7.77 7.68
N GLY A 95 -11.71 -6.57 7.52
CA GLY A 95 -11.67 -5.56 8.58
C GLY A 95 -13.07 -5.19 9.07
N LYS A 96 -14.00 -4.95 8.13
CA LYS A 96 -15.40 -4.69 8.47
C LYS A 96 -16.02 -5.83 9.27
N LYS A 97 -15.85 -7.07 8.84
CA LYS A 97 -16.37 -8.26 9.54
C LYS A 97 -15.81 -8.38 10.96
N ILE A 98 -14.49 -8.20 11.13
CA ILE A 98 -13.85 -8.24 12.46
C ILE A 98 -14.40 -7.14 13.36
N THR A 99 -14.56 -5.93 12.84
CA THR A 99 -15.12 -4.79 13.59
C THR A 99 -16.55 -5.06 14.03
N GLU A 100 -17.43 -5.49 13.13
CA GLU A 100 -18.83 -5.80 13.45
C GLU A 100 -18.94 -6.92 14.49
N GLU A 101 -18.14 -7.96 14.36
CA GLU A 101 -18.10 -9.06 15.33
C GLU A 101 -17.59 -8.61 16.71
N ALA A 102 -16.54 -7.80 16.78
CA ALA A 102 -16.01 -7.26 18.01
C ALA A 102 -17.03 -6.37 18.74
N LEU A 103 -17.66 -5.46 18.01
CA LEU A 103 -18.69 -4.56 18.54
C LEU A 103 -19.89 -5.35 19.07
N SER A 104 -20.32 -6.40 18.39
CA SER A 104 -21.42 -7.26 18.86
C SER A 104 -21.13 -7.97 20.18
N LYS A 105 -19.85 -8.14 20.50
CA LYS A 105 -19.34 -8.77 21.74
C LYS A 105 -18.88 -7.77 22.80
N ASN A 106 -19.11 -6.47 22.60
CA ASN A 106 -18.54 -5.38 23.42
C ASN A 106 -17.02 -5.48 23.58
N MET A 107 -16.33 -5.97 22.57
CA MET A 107 -14.87 -6.09 22.53
C MET A 107 -14.27 -4.81 21.97
N PRO A 108 -13.23 -4.22 22.57
CA PRO A 108 -12.54 -3.08 22.01
C PRO A 108 -11.89 -3.42 20.67
N VAL A 109 -11.91 -2.47 19.74
CA VAL A 109 -11.24 -2.59 18.42
C VAL A 109 -10.06 -1.64 18.41
N ILE A 110 -8.88 -2.17 18.09
CA ILE A 110 -7.63 -1.41 17.98
C ILE A 110 -7.18 -1.42 16.52
N ILE A 111 -6.82 -0.25 16.00
CA ILE A 111 -6.21 -0.12 14.67
C ILE A 111 -4.71 -0.09 14.82
N LEU A 112 -4.02 -1.01 14.16
CA LEU A 112 -2.58 -0.93 13.99
C LEU A 112 -2.29 0.06 12.86
N ALA A 113 -2.03 1.32 13.24
CA ALA A 113 -1.70 2.39 12.32
C ALA A 113 -0.20 2.38 12.04
N GLY A 114 0.20 1.94 10.85
CA GLY A 114 1.59 1.84 10.45
C GLY A 114 1.73 1.51 8.97
N ARG A 115 2.98 1.31 8.55
CA ARG A 115 3.25 0.82 7.19
C ARG A 115 2.83 -0.65 7.09
N PRO A 116 2.53 -1.17 5.88
CA PRO A 116 2.10 -2.56 5.71
C PRO A 116 3.04 -3.61 6.32
N TYR A 117 4.35 -3.35 6.32
CA TYR A 117 5.32 -4.26 6.92
C TYR A 117 5.21 -4.36 8.46
N HIS A 118 4.57 -3.41 9.15
CA HIS A 118 4.31 -3.50 10.58
C HIS A 118 3.29 -4.59 10.95
N THR A 119 2.55 -5.12 9.96
CA THR A 119 1.68 -6.28 10.17
C THR A 119 2.43 -7.62 10.13
N ASP A 120 3.70 -7.62 9.70
CA ASP A 120 4.53 -8.83 9.70
C ASP A 120 4.90 -9.24 11.14
N PRO A 121 4.65 -10.50 11.55
CA PRO A 121 4.90 -10.97 12.92
C PRO A 121 6.36 -10.89 13.37
N LYS A 122 7.32 -10.89 12.43
CA LYS A 122 8.75 -10.72 12.75
C LYS A 122 9.12 -9.26 13.02
N ILE A 123 8.41 -8.33 12.38
CA ILE A 123 8.66 -6.90 12.52
C ILE A 123 7.90 -6.32 13.71
N ASN A 124 6.67 -6.76 13.95
CA ASN A 124 5.84 -6.26 15.04
C ASN A 124 6.17 -6.88 16.41
N HIS A 125 7.12 -7.83 16.46
CA HIS A 125 7.59 -8.47 17.70
C HIS A 125 6.47 -9.08 18.56
N GLY A 126 5.36 -9.50 17.97
CA GLY A 126 4.24 -10.13 18.65
C GLY A 126 3.26 -9.16 19.32
N ILE A 127 3.29 -7.86 18.97
CA ILE A 127 2.31 -6.87 19.45
C ILE A 127 0.88 -7.28 19.06
N ASP A 128 0.68 -7.87 17.89
CA ASP A 128 -0.58 -8.44 17.44
C ASP A 128 -1.14 -9.49 18.42
N ARG A 129 -0.30 -10.41 18.88
CA ARG A 129 -0.68 -11.44 19.85
C ARG A 129 -0.92 -10.86 21.25
N LEU A 130 -0.13 -9.88 21.65
CA LEU A 130 -0.33 -9.20 22.93
C LEU A 130 -1.69 -8.52 22.97
N ILE A 131 -2.03 -7.73 21.94
CA ILE A 131 -3.31 -7.01 21.86
C ILE A 131 -4.49 -7.96 21.84
N THR A 132 -4.44 -9.00 21.00
CA THR A 132 -5.52 -9.99 20.93
C THR A 132 -5.62 -10.83 22.19
N GLY A 133 -4.48 -11.15 22.87
CA GLY A 133 -4.44 -11.82 24.15
C GLY A 133 -5.06 -11.02 25.31
N LEU A 134 -5.08 -9.70 25.20
CA LEU A 134 -5.75 -8.79 26.15
C LEU A 134 -7.27 -8.67 25.88
N GLY A 135 -7.80 -9.39 24.91
CA GLY A 135 -9.23 -9.42 24.60
C GLY A 135 -9.70 -8.28 23.69
N ALA A 136 -8.80 -7.65 22.96
CA ALA A 136 -9.14 -6.65 21.92
C ALA A 136 -9.10 -7.26 20.53
N ALA A 137 -9.96 -6.80 19.62
CA ALA A 137 -9.84 -7.07 18.20
C ALA A 137 -8.80 -6.14 17.58
N LEU A 138 -7.97 -6.68 16.68
CA LEU A 138 -6.94 -5.90 16.00
C LEU A 138 -7.21 -5.89 14.49
N ILE A 139 -7.17 -4.70 13.90
CA ILE A 139 -7.27 -4.49 12.46
C ILE A 139 -6.13 -3.59 11.98
N SER A 140 -5.75 -3.72 10.70
CA SER A 140 -4.73 -2.86 10.10
C SER A 140 -5.35 -1.59 9.50
N GLU A 141 -4.55 -0.54 9.29
CA GLU A 141 -5.01 0.67 8.62
C GLU A 141 -5.52 0.40 7.19
N ASP A 142 -4.94 -0.59 6.49
CA ASP A 142 -5.38 -1.01 5.16
C ASP A 142 -6.85 -1.44 5.12
N SER A 143 -7.36 -1.97 6.22
CA SER A 143 -8.73 -2.45 6.30
C SER A 143 -9.76 -1.33 6.47
N VAL A 144 -9.32 -0.14 6.86
CA VAL A 144 -10.18 1.04 7.10
C VAL A 144 -9.88 2.21 6.17
N SER A 145 -8.76 2.15 5.43
CA SER A 145 -8.37 3.20 4.51
C SER A 145 -9.43 3.45 3.43
N GLY A 146 -9.67 4.73 3.11
CA GLY A 146 -10.64 5.14 2.10
C GLY A 146 -12.10 5.26 2.61
N ASN A 147 -12.36 5.08 3.91
CA ASN A 147 -13.68 5.27 4.51
C ASN A 147 -13.96 6.72 4.94
N ILE A 148 -12.96 7.60 4.87
CA ILE A 148 -13.08 9.03 5.20
C ILE A 148 -12.97 9.87 3.93
N ASP A 149 -13.84 10.88 3.80
CA ASP A 149 -13.75 11.85 2.72
C ASP A 149 -12.54 12.78 2.97
N ARG A 150 -11.84 13.10 1.88
CA ARG A 150 -10.71 14.04 1.86
C ARG A 150 -11.05 15.41 2.47
N LYS A 151 -12.30 15.84 2.34
CA LYS A 151 -12.77 17.10 2.89
C LYS A 151 -12.77 17.12 4.42
N ASP A 152 -13.04 15.98 5.04
CA ASP A 152 -13.04 15.85 6.49
C ASP A 152 -11.60 15.76 7.04
N LEU A 153 -10.71 15.14 6.30
CA LEU A 153 -9.28 15.06 6.64
C LEU A 153 -8.60 16.45 6.68
N ASN A 154 -9.00 17.34 5.77
CA ASN A 154 -8.35 18.64 5.62
C ASN A 154 -8.87 19.72 6.60
N LYS A 155 -9.95 19.47 7.33
CA LYS A 155 -10.50 20.43 8.29
C LYS A 155 -9.63 20.58 9.54
N ASP A 156 -8.97 19.50 9.94
CA ASP A 156 -8.24 19.42 11.21
C ASP A 156 -6.71 19.33 11.02
N LEU A 157 -6.24 19.25 9.77
CA LEU A 157 -4.81 19.18 9.46
C LEU A 157 -4.37 20.49 8.79
N GLU A 158 -3.64 21.32 9.55
CA GLU A 158 -2.98 22.52 9.03
C GLU A 158 -1.80 22.21 8.08
N VAL A 159 -1.40 20.94 7.95
CA VAL A 159 -0.24 20.49 7.18
C VAL A 159 -0.68 19.90 5.85
N LEU A 160 -0.03 20.33 4.77
CA LEU A 160 -0.17 19.74 3.44
C LEU A 160 0.04 18.21 3.48
N ASN A 161 -1.02 17.49 3.17
CA ASN A 161 -1.04 16.04 3.16
C ASN A 161 -0.44 15.52 1.85
N GLN A 162 0.88 15.56 1.74
CA GLN A 162 1.60 15.29 0.49
C GLN A 162 1.81 13.81 0.21
N TRP A 163 1.81 12.97 1.25
CA TRP A 163 2.24 11.58 1.16
C TRP A 163 1.07 10.62 1.32
N THR A 164 0.96 9.65 0.43
CA THR A 164 -0.15 8.69 0.40
C THR A 164 -0.32 7.94 1.72
N TYR A 165 0.77 7.41 2.28
CA TYR A 165 0.67 6.64 3.53
C TYR A 165 0.34 7.50 4.76
N HIS A 166 0.89 8.69 4.87
CA HIS A 166 0.55 9.59 5.97
C HIS A 166 -0.94 9.95 5.93
N SER A 167 -1.47 10.24 4.75
CA SER A 167 -2.90 10.50 4.55
C SER A 167 -3.78 9.36 5.02
N ARG A 168 -3.38 8.14 4.72
CA ARG A 168 -4.10 6.93 5.12
C ARG A 168 -4.06 6.73 6.64
N LEU A 169 -2.91 6.97 7.27
CA LEU A 169 -2.75 6.89 8.73
C LEU A 169 -3.62 7.92 9.43
N TYR A 170 -3.62 9.17 8.95
CA TYR A 170 -4.49 10.21 9.50
C TYR A 170 -5.97 9.88 9.34
N ALA A 171 -6.37 9.38 8.17
CA ALA A 171 -7.73 8.93 7.93
C ALA A 171 -8.14 7.80 8.89
N ALA A 172 -7.27 6.84 9.15
CA ALA A 172 -7.53 5.76 10.09
C ALA A 172 -7.69 6.28 11.53
N CYS A 173 -6.90 7.28 11.94
CA CYS A 173 -7.02 7.90 13.26
C CYS A 173 -8.36 8.65 13.42
N LEU A 174 -8.78 9.43 12.42
CA LEU A 174 -10.03 10.21 12.49
C LEU A 174 -11.28 9.35 12.55
N LEU A 175 -11.28 8.16 11.97
CA LEU A 175 -12.42 7.23 12.01
C LEU A 175 -12.86 6.84 13.41
N TYR A 176 -11.97 6.89 14.39
CA TYR A 176 -12.20 6.36 15.73
C TYR A 176 -12.08 7.41 16.85
N THR A 177 -11.84 8.66 16.50
CA THR A 177 -11.80 9.80 17.45
C THR A 177 -13.04 10.70 17.35
N SER A 178 -13.92 10.43 16.42
CA SER A 178 -15.24 11.05 16.24
C SER A 178 -16.32 10.06 16.68
#